data_11c63637a8e1842b74218e85ab8a6f02
#
_entry.id   11c63637a8e1842b74218e85ab8a6f02
#
_cell.length_a   1.000
_cell.length_b   1.000
_cell.length_c   1.000
_cell.angle_alpha   90.00
_cell.angle_beta   90.00
_cell.angle_gamma   90.00
#
_symmetry.space_group_name_H-M   'P 1'
#
loop_
_entity.id
_entity.type
_entity.pdbx_description
1 polymer ?
#
loop_
_entity_poly.entity_id
_entity_poly.type
_entity_poly.pdbx_seq_one_letter_code
_entity_poly.pdbx_strand_id
1 'polypeptide(L)'
;ADVASFVDIDSELDLFARKRISNLYLPDQIFHMLPPMLSEACSLGASNLSNAISIGFLLNEFEVNDIQIYLSRIKVTKMSYEEADEEINSNSILAALNEIAKAHKAYRDGNGAIQLNLPNTDIKLKDSKVHIFPQKDSESRNLVSEMMILAGRVIAEFSIENSISMPYLSQESGNFSD
;
A
#
# COMPACT_ATOMS: atom_id res chain seq x y z
N ALA A 1 -0.26 -9.47 0.74
CA ALA A 1 0.01 -10.63 1.61
C ALA A 1 -1.27 -11.14 2.24
N ASP A 2 -1.30 -12.43 2.58
CA ASP A 2 -2.41 -13.04 3.33
C ASP A 2 -1.91 -13.39 4.74
N VAL A 3 -2.10 -12.47 5.68
CA VAL A 3 -1.71 -12.67 7.09
C VAL A 3 -2.67 -13.61 7.81
N ALA A 4 -3.95 -13.58 7.43
CA ALA A 4 -4.99 -14.40 8.05
C ALA A 4 -4.78 -15.91 7.83
N SER A 5 -3.99 -16.32 6.82
CA SER A 5 -3.59 -17.71 6.64
C SER A 5 -2.63 -18.23 7.71
N PHE A 6 -2.07 -17.37 8.55
CA PHE A 6 -1.09 -17.70 9.58
C PHE A 6 -1.57 -17.37 11.00
N VAL A 7 -2.59 -16.53 11.13
CA VAL A 7 -3.05 -16.00 12.42
C VAL A 7 -4.55 -16.27 12.57
N ASP A 8 -4.89 -17.24 13.41
CA ASP A 8 -6.27 -17.52 13.72
C ASP A 8 -6.88 -16.44 14.63
N ILE A 9 -8.16 -16.17 14.42
CA ILE A 9 -8.93 -15.23 15.26
C ILE A 9 -8.88 -15.69 16.72
N ASP A 10 -8.68 -14.74 17.64
CA ASP A 10 -8.60 -14.93 19.08
C ASP A 10 -7.46 -15.84 19.56
N SER A 11 -6.53 -16.22 18.68
CA SER A 11 -5.28 -16.86 19.07
C SER A 11 -4.40 -15.91 19.92
N GLU A 12 -3.41 -16.46 20.61
CA GLU A 12 -2.45 -15.64 21.38
C GLU A 12 -1.73 -14.62 20.48
N LEU A 13 -1.45 -14.98 19.22
CA LEU A 13 -0.85 -14.09 18.22
C LEU A 13 -1.79 -12.94 17.85
N ASP A 14 -3.06 -13.23 17.61
CA ASP A 14 -4.06 -12.22 17.31
C ASP A 14 -4.25 -11.25 18.48
N LEU A 15 -4.39 -11.79 19.69
CA LEU A 15 -4.51 -10.98 20.90
C LEU A 15 -3.26 -10.14 21.18
N PHE A 16 -2.07 -10.66 20.87
CA PHE A 16 -0.82 -9.90 20.95
C PHE A 16 -0.79 -8.77 19.93
N ALA A 17 -1.15 -9.05 18.66
CA ALA A 17 -1.19 -8.06 17.59
C ALA A 17 -2.21 -6.94 17.90
N ARG A 18 -3.40 -7.28 18.38
CA ARG A 18 -4.43 -6.32 18.80
C ARG A 18 -3.94 -5.36 19.88
N LYS A 19 -3.13 -5.84 20.83
CA LYS A 19 -2.56 -4.98 21.89
C LYS A 19 -1.52 -4.01 21.33
N ARG A 20 -0.81 -4.39 20.27
CA ARG A 20 0.20 -3.55 19.63
C ARG A 20 -0.37 -2.55 18.62
N ILE A 21 -1.47 -2.90 17.97
CA ILE A 21 -2.23 -2.08 16.99
C ILE A 21 -1.46 -1.81 15.70
N SER A 22 -0.17 -1.49 15.76
CA SER A 22 0.65 -1.14 14.59
C SER A 22 2.13 -1.50 14.76
N ASN A 23 2.89 -1.41 13.69
CA ASN A 23 4.34 -1.36 13.79
C ASN A 23 4.79 0.02 14.28
N LEU A 24 5.79 0.05 15.14
CA LEU A 24 6.45 1.29 15.55
C LEU A 24 7.81 1.39 14.87
N TYR A 25 7.98 2.39 14.02
CA TYR A 25 9.22 2.65 13.29
C TYR A 25 10.03 3.71 14.00
N LEU A 26 11.19 3.32 14.54
CA LEU A 26 12.17 4.23 15.12
C LEU A 26 13.38 4.32 14.16
N PRO A 27 14.20 5.37 14.28
CA PRO A 27 15.37 5.55 13.41
C PRO A 27 16.41 4.43 13.49
N ASP A 28 16.44 3.68 14.59
CA ASP A 28 17.42 2.63 14.90
C ASP A 28 16.82 1.22 14.89
N GLN A 29 15.49 1.10 15.03
CA GLN A 29 14.83 -0.21 15.10
C GLN A 29 13.34 -0.16 14.75
N ILE A 30 12.80 -1.30 14.43
CA ILE A 30 11.37 -1.47 14.15
C ILE A 30 10.78 -2.43 15.19
N PHE A 31 9.74 -1.99 15.90
CA PHE A 31 8.94 -2.87 16.74
C PHE A 31 7.76 -3.39 15.92
N HIS A 32 7.84 -4.61 15.51
CA HIS A 32 6.79 -5.23 14.69
C HIS A 32 5.53 -5.53 15.50
N MET A 33 4.36 -5.33 14.87
CA MET A 33 3.07 -5.74 15.42
C MET A 33 2.99 -7.27 15.57
N LEU A 34 3.53 -7.98 14.60
CA LEU A 34 3.67 -9.44 14.61
C LEU A 34 5.11 -9.85 14.94
N PRO A 35 5.35 -11.07 15.47
CA PRO A 35 6.70 -11.58 15.63
C PRO A 35 7.50 -11.52 14.33
N PRO A 36 8.82 -11.22 14.37
CA PRO A 36 9.63 -11.03 13.17
C PRO A 36 9.58 -12.22 12.19
N MET A 37 9.60 -13.44 12.70
CA MET A 37 9.51 -14.66 11.88
C MET A 37 8.20 -14.72 11.09
N LEU A 38 7.09 -14.31 11.70
CA LEU A 38 5.79 -14.28 11.04
C LEU A 38 5.69 -13.12 10.05
N SER A 39 6.22 -11.95 10.42
CA SER A 39 6.31 -10.80 9.52
C SER A 39 7.08 -11.15 8.24
N GLU A 40 8.17 -11.91 8.38
CA GLU A 40 8.94 -12.41 7.24
C GLU A 40 8.15 -13.42 6.42
N ALA A 41 7.53 -14.41 7.05
CA ALA A 41 6.72 -15.43 6.37
C ALA A 41 5.55 -14.83 5.58
N CYS A 42 4.93 -13.77 6.10
CA CYS A 42 3.85 -13.04 5.44
C CYS A 42 4.35 -12.05 4.37
N SER A 43 5.64 -11.74 4.31
CA SER A 43 6.16 -10.75 3.36
C SER A 43 6.12 -11.27 1.93
N LEU A 44 5.61 -10.45 1.02
CA LEU A 44 5.61 -10.77 -0.41
C LEU A 44 7.04 -10.86 -0.95
N GLY A 45 7.34 -11.98 -1.61
CA GLY A 45 8.67 -12.25 -2.18
C GLY A 45 9.74 -12.63 -1.15
N ALA A 46 9.40 -12.94 0.11
CA ALA A 46 10.34 -13.55 1.05
C ALA A 46 10.66 -15.00 0.65
N SER A 47 9.71 -15.68 0.05
CA SER A 47 9.86 -17.02 -0.54
C SER A 47 9.56 -17.01 -2.03
N ASN A 48 9.85 -18.10 -2.73
CA ASN A 48 9.59 -18.23 -4.17
C ASN A 48 8.10 -18.05 -4.52
N LEU A 49 7.20 -18.49 -3.63
CA LEU A 49 5.76 -18.30 -3.73
C LEU A 49 5.24 -17.72 -2.41
N SER A 50 4.52 -16.62 -2.48
CA SER A 50 3.92 -15.95 -1.33
C SER A 50 2.41 -16.09 -1.34
N ASN A 51 1.81 -16.38 -0.18
CA ASN A 51 0.37 -16.35 -0.03
C ASN A 51 -0.13 -14.90 -0.07
N ALA A 52 -1.17 -14.67 -0.85
CA ALA A 52 -1.73 -13.35 -1.05
C ALA A 52 -3.24 -13.37 -1.21
N ILE A 53 -3.88 -12.28 -0.85
CA ILE A 53 -5.22 -11.94 -1.29
C ILE A 53 -5.04 -11.11 -2.55
N SER A 54 -5.60 -11.57 -3.65
CA SER A 54 -5.59 -10.88 -4.94
C SER A 54 -6.93 -10.24 -5.21
N ILE A 55 -6.88 -9.03 -5.74
CA ILE A 55 -8.05 -8.24 -6.10
C ILE A 55 -7.97 -8.02 -7.61
N GLY A 56 -8.91 -8.62 -8.35
CA GLY A 56 -9.08 -8.43 -9.78
C GLY A 56 -10.28 -7.52 -10.03
N PHE A 57 -10.18 -6.64 -11.01
CA PHE A 57 -11.28 -5.77 -11.43
C PHE A 57 -11.04 -5.23 -12.85
N LEU A 58 -12.11 -4.80 -13.49
CA LEU A 58 -12.05 -4.05 -14.74
C LEU A 58 -12.19 -2.56 -14.44
N LEU A 59 -11.26 -1.76 -14.97
CA LEU A 59 -11.30 -0.31 -14.88
C LEU A 59 -11.67 0.27 -16.25
N ASN A 60 -12.89 0.79 -16.38
CA ASN A 60 -13.34 1.51 -17.56
C ASN A 60 -13.35 3.01 -17.25
N GLU A 61 -12.40 3.75 -17.85
CA GLU A 61 -12.10 5.12 -17.44
C GLU A 61 -11.79 5.19 -15.93
N PHE A 62 -12.78 5.51 -15.09
CA PHE A 62 -12.63 5.58 -13.63
C PHE A 62 -13.70 4.78 -12.89
N GLU A 63 -14.54 4.04 -13.61
CA GLU A 63 -15.52 3.14 -13.02
C GLU A 63 -14.92 1.75 -12.83
N VAL A 64 -15.12 1.20 -11.63
CA VAL A 64 -14.67 -0.14 -11.26
C VAL A 64 -15.79 -1.13 -11.53
N ASN A 65 -15.49 -2.20 -12.25
CA ASN A 65 -16.45 -3.23 -12.59
C ASN A 65 -15.84 -4.61 -12.39
N ASP A 66 -16.67 -5.64 -12.28
CA ASP A 66 -16.30 -7.05 -12.23
C ASP A 66 -15.23 -7.34 -11.15
N ILE A 67 -15.54 -6.90 -9.91
CA ILE A 67 -14.62 -7.06 -8.79
C ILE A 67 -14.58 -8.52 -8.33
N GLN A 68 -13.37 -9.08 -8.27
CA GLN A 68 -13.12 -10.45 -7.81
C GLN A 68 -12.05 -10.43 -6.72
N ILE A 69 -12.33 -11.05 -5.58
CA ILE A 69 -11.37 -11.20 -4.49
C ILE A 69 -11.14 -12.70 -4.24
N TYR A 70 -9.89 -13.12 -4.30
CA TYR A 70 -9.54 -14.53 -4.17
C TYR A 70 -8.19 -14.74 -3.49
N LEU A 71 -8.07 -15.88 -2.82
CA LEU A 71 -6.79 -16.33 -2.27
C LEU A 71 -5.89 -16.80 -3.41
N SER A 72 -4.64 -16.41 -3.38
CA SER A 72 -3.69 -16.72 -4.44
C SER A 72 -2.30 -17.04 -3.89
N ARG A 73 -1.49 -17.68 -4.72
CA ARG A 73 -0.05 -17.84 -4.48
C ARG A 73 0.68 -17.17 -5.62
N ILE A 74 1.47 -16.17 -5.29
CA ILE A 74 2.13 -15.33 -6.28
C ILE A 74 3.64 -15.43 -6.19
N LYS A 75 4.28 -15.32 -7.35
CA LYS A 75 5.73 -15.13 -7.48
C LYS A 75 5.99 -13.64 -7.67
N VAL A 76 6.82 -13.06 -6.83
CA VAL A 76 7.09 -11.63 -6.84
C VAL A 76 8.49 -11.37 -7.38
N THR A 77 8.61 -10.42 -8.30
CA THR A 77 9.89 -9.79 -8.65
C THR A 77 10.05 -8.54 -7.81
N LYS A 78 11.07 -8.50 -6.96
CA LYS A 78 11.34 -7.34 -6.12
C LYS A 78 12.16 -6.31 -6.89
N MET A 79 11.80 -5.05 -6.71
CA MET A 79 12.54 -3.90 -7.22
C MET A 79 12.59 -2.84 -6.13
N SER A 80 13.68 -2.11 -6.02
CA SER A 80 13.74 -0.87 -5.26
C SER A 80 12.98 0.23 -6.01
N TYR A 81 12.67 1.32 -5.34
CA TYR A 81 12.05 2.48 -6.01
C TYR A 81 12.98 3.09 -7.05
N GLU A 82 14.28 3.09 -6.79
CA GLU A 82 15.31 3.58 -7.70
C GLU A 82 15.36 2.74 -8.99
N GLU A 83 15.41 1.41 -8.87
CA GLU A 83 15.36 0.48 -10.00
C GLU A 83 14.05 0.63 -10.79
N ALA A 84 12.92 0.76 -10.09
CA ALA A 84 11.62 0.94 -10.74
C ALA A 84 11.54 2.28 -11.49
N ASP A 85 12.09 3.37 -10.96
CA ASP A 85 12.14 4.67 -11.65
C ASP A 85 13.00 4.61 -12.91
N GLU A 86 14.12 3.87 -12.90
CA GLU A 86 14.97 3.67 -14.09
C GLU A 86 14.25 2.86 -15.17
N GLU A 87 13.43 1.87 -14.78
CA GLU A 87 12.73 0.98 -15.70
C GLU A 87 11.31 1.43 -16.08
N ILE A 88 10.76 2.46 -15.43
CA ILE A 88 9.34 2.82 -15.51
C ILE A 88 8.84 3.07 -16.93
N ASN A 89 9.71 3.54 -17.82
CA ASN A 89 9.39 3.81 -19.23
C ASN A 89 9.80 2.67 -20.19
N SER A 90 10.69 1.78 -19.77
CA SER A 90 11.19 0.67 -20.59
C SER A 90 10.46 -0.64 -20.34
N ASN A 91 9.98 -0.85 -19.13
CA ASN A 91 9.18 -2.00 -18.74
C ASN A 91 7.70 -1.74 -19.06
N SER A 92 7.13 -2.50 -19.99
CA SER A 92 5.76 -2.29 -20.48
C SER A 92 4.69 -2.36 -19.39
N ILE A 93 4.91 -3.20 -18.37
CA ILE A 93 3.96 -3.34 -17.24
C ILE A 93 4.04 -2.12 -16.33
N LEU A 94 5.24 -1.68 -15.98
CA LEU A 94 5.42 -0.48 -15.15
C LEU A 94 4.92 0.77 -15.87
N ALA A 95 5.18 0.90 -17.18
CA ALA A 95 4.68 2.00 -17.98
C ALA A 95 3.14 2.05 -17.99
N ALA A 96 2.48 0.92 -18.23
CA ALA A 96 1.02 0.85 -18.22
C ALA A 96 0.43 1.19 -16.83
N LEU A 97 1.03 0.68 -15.76
CA LEU A 97 0.60 1.00 -14.40
C LEU A 97 0.82 2.48 -14.06
N ASN A 98 1.92 3.07 -14.53
CA ASN A 98 2.21 4.48 -14.33
C ASN A 98 1.22 5.40 -15.06
N GLU A 99 0.82 5.04 -16.27
CA GLU A 99 -0.25 5.72 -17.01
C GLU A 99 -1.58 5.70 -16.24
N ILE A 100 -1.97 4.53 -15.75
CA ILE A 100 -3.19 4.37 -14.94
C ILE A 100 -3.09 5.22 -13.65
N ALA A 101 -1.94 5.19 -12.97
CA ALA A 101 -1.73 5.96 -11.75
C ALA A 101 -1.82 7.47 -11.99
N LYS A 102 -1.20 7.97 -13.06
CA LYS A 102 -1.27 9.38 -13.46
C LYS A 102 -2.71 9.81 -13.79
N ALA A 103 -3.42 8.99 -14.55
CA ALA A 103 -4.82 9.26 -14.90
C ALA A 103 -5.73 9.25 -13.66
N HIS A 104 -5.58 8.25 -12.78
CA HIS A 104 -6.36 8.15 -11.54
C HIS A 104 -6.08 9.33 -10.60
N LYS A 105 -4.82 9.73 -10.47
CA LYS A 105 -4.45 10.94 -9.71
C LYS A 105 -5.13 12.18 -10.27
N ALA A 106 -5.03 12.42 -11.59
CA ALA A 106 -5.66 13.57 -12.25
C ALA A 106 -7.19 13.58 -12.06
N TYR A 107 -7.83 12.42 -12.12
CA TYR A 107 -9.26 12.26 -11.84
C TYR A 107 -9.59 12.66 -10.40
N ARG A 108 -8.83 12.20 -9.42
CA ARG A 108 -9.04 12.53 -8.00
C ARG A 108 -8.83 14.03 -7.74
N ASP A 109 -7.75 14.59 -8.29
CA ASP A 109 -7.44 16.02 -8.16
C ASP A 109 -8.57 16.86 -8.76
N GLY A 110 -9.11 16.47 -9.93
CA GLY A 110 -10.26 17.12 -10.57
C GLY A 110 -11.58 16.98 -9.77
N ASN A 111 -11.68 15.99 -8.89
CA ASN A 111 -12.82 15.78 -8.00
C ASN A 111 -12.59 16.32 -6.58
N GLY A 112 -11.62 17.20 -6.39
CA GLY A 112 -11.42 17.94 -5.14
C GLY A 112 -10.51 17.23 -4.14
N ALA A 113 -9.75 16.21 -4.55
CA ALA A 113 -8.73 15.64 -3.68
C ALA A 113 -7.59 16.65 -3.48
N ILE A 114 -7.18 16.85 -2.23
CA ILE A 114 -6.12 17.77 -1.87
C ILE A 114 -4.89 16.95 -1.49
N GLN A 115 -3.78 17.20 -2.17
CA GLN A 115 -2.48 16.64 -1.81
C GLN A 115 -1.64 17.69 -1.11
N LEU A 116 -1.25 17.41 0.12
CA LEU A 116 -0.29 18.24 0.84
C LEU A 116 1.12 17.78 0.47
N ASN A 117 1.83 18.58 -0.31
CA ASN A 117 3.24 18.33 -0.64
C ASN A 117 4.14 18.79 0.53
N LEU A 118 4.09 18.03 1.63
CA LEU A 118 5.03 18.23 2.72
C LEU A 118 6.35 17.53 2.36
N PRO A 119 7.51 18.17 2.63
CA PRO A 119 8.79 17.51 2.40
C PRO A 119 8.91 16.27 3.30
N ASN A 120 8.90 15.11 2.68
CA ASN A 120 9.18 13.86 3.37
C ASN A 120 10.68 13.76 3.67
N THR A 121 11.00 13.29 4.87
CA THR A 121 12.39 13.15 5.31
C THR A 121 12.64 11.73 5.80
N ASP A 122 13.75 11.16 5.36
CA ASP A 122 14.29 9.92 5.90
C ASP A 122 15.21 10.26 7.08
N ILE A 123 14.88 9.74 8.25
CA ILE A 123 15.71 9.89 9.46
C ILE A 123 16.48 8.58 9.67
N LYS A 124 17.81 8.66 9.63
CA LYS A 124 18.69 7.51 9.84
C LYS A 124 19.67 7.79 10.96
N LEU A 125 19.88 6.80 11.81
CA LEU A 125 20.95 6.82 12.80
C LEU A 125 22.21 6.21 12.17
N LYS A 126 23.28 7.01 12.08
CA LYS A 126 24.59 6.56 11.61
C LYS A 126 25.66 7.09 12.57
N ASP A 127 26.54 6.20 13.05
CA ASP A 127 27.60 6.53 14.01
C ASP A 127 27.07 7.30 15.25
N SER A 128 25.96 6.85 15.81
CA SER A 128 25.25 7.48 16.94
C SER A 128 24.80 8.92 16.69
N LYS A 129 24.74 9.35 15.42
CA LYS A 129 24.26 10.68 15.02
C LYS A 129 23.03 10.54 14.15
N VAL A 130 22.07 11.43 14.38
CA VAL A 130 20.86 11.53 13.56
C VAL A 130 21.18 12.25 12.26
N HIS A 131 20.90 11.61 11.15
CA HIS A 131 21.00 12.19 9.82
C HIS A 131 19.60 12.32 9.23
N ILE A 132 19.25 13.49 8.72
CA ILE A 132 17.99 13.78 8.08
C ILE A 132 18.26 13.99 6.60
N PHE A 133 17.64 13.16 5.76
CA PHE A 133 17.76 13.26 4.31
C PHE A 133 16.41 13.64 3.71
N PRO A 134 16.35 14.61 2.80
CA PRO A 134 15.13 14.85 2.06
C PRO A 134 14.83 13.63 1.18
N GLN A 135 13.60 13.15 1.24
CA GLN A 135 13.14 12.10 0.34
C GLN A 135 12.94 12.71 -1.05
N LYS A 136 13.54 12.11 -2.07
CA LYS A 136 13.35 12.55 -3.46
C LYS A 136 11.96 12.16 -3.94
N ASP A 137 11.35 13.03 -4.74
CA ASP A 137 10.16 12.67 -5.50
C ASP A 137 10.50 11.50 -6.44
N SER A 138 9.59 10.54 -6.53
CA SER A 138 9.77 9.31 -7.28
C SER A 138 8.46 8.95 -7.99
N GLU A 139 8.51 8.70 -9.30
CA GLU A 139 7.34 8.28 -10.06
C GLU A 139 6.82 6.92 -9.56
N SER A 140 7.69 5.99 -9.24
CA SER A 140 7.31 4.67 -8.72
C SER A 140 6.65 4.74 -7.34
N ARG A 141 7.06 5.66 -6.46
CA ARG A 141 6.37 5.92 -5.18
C ARG A 141 4.96 6.45 -5.40
N ASN A 142 4.80 7.39 -6.32
CA ASN A 142 3.49 7.93 -6.68
C ASN A 142 2.60 6.84 -7.30
N LEU A 143 3.15 6.00 -8.19
CA LEU A 143 2.46 4.85 -8.74
C LEU A 143 1.95 3.92 -7.64
N VAL A 144 2.81 3.51 -6.72
CA VAL A 144 2.41 2.62 -5.60
C VAL A 144 1.33 3.27 -4.75
N SER A 145 1.47 4.56 -4.43
CA SER A 145 0.49 5.31 -3.64
C SER A 145 -0.89 5.30 -4.32
N GLU A 146 -0.95 5.61 -5.62
CA GLU A 146 -2.21 5.63 -6.36
C GLU A 146 -2.82 4.24 -6.50
N MET A 147 -2.00 3.20 -6.71
CA MET A 147 -2.50 1.82 -6.74
C MET A 147 -3.05 1.37 -5.38
N MET A 148 -2.46 1.80 -4.27
CA MET A 148 -3.00 1.53 -2.93
C MET A 148 -4.34 2.23 -2.70
N ILE A 149 -4.48 3.48 -3.14
CA ILE A 149 -5.74 4.23 -3.05
C ILE A 149 -6.82 3.54 -3.89
N LEU A 150 -6.49 3.17 -5.12
CA LEU A 150 -7.41 2.47 -6.02
C LEU A 150 -7.83 1.11 -5.45
N ALA A 151 -6.90 0.32 -4.91
CA ALA A 151 -7.20 -0.95 -4.26
C ALA A 151 -8.13 -0.77 -3.04
N GLY A 152 -7.89 0.26 -2.23
CA GLY A 152 -8.77 0.61 -1.11
C GLY A 152 -10.19 0.94 -1.55
N ARG A 153 -10.34 1.71 -2.63
CA ARG A 153 -11.63 2.03 -3.24
C ARG A 153 -12.34 0.77 -3.72
N VAL A 154 -11.66 -0.10 -4.48
CA VAL A 154 -12.23 -1.35 -4.99
C VAL A 154 -12.72 -2.25 -3.86
N ILE A 155 -11.94 -2.40 -2.78
CA ILE A 155 -12.36 -3.17 -1.61
C ILE A 155 -13.58 -2.54 -0.93
N ALA A 156 -13.63 -1.20 -0.83
CA ALA A 156 -14.77 -0.51 -0.25
C ALA A 156 -16.05 -0.74 -1.05
N GLU A 157 -16.00 -0.59 -2.38
CA GLU A 157 -17.13 -0.86 -3.27
C GLU A 157 -17.60 -2.31 -3.15
N PHE A 158 -16.69 -3.28 -3.24
CA PHE A 158 -16.99 -4.70 -3.05
C PHE A 158 -17.65 -4.98 -1.68
N SER A 159 -17.16 -4.38 -0.62
CA SER A 159 -17.67 -4.60 0.73
C SER A 159 -19.07 -4.02 0.92
N ILE A 160 -19.35 -2.87 0.32
CA ILE A 160 -20.69 -2.26 0.32
C ILE A 160 -21.68 -3.16 -0.43
N GLU A 161 -21.34 -3.59 -1.64
CA GLU A 161 -22.20 -4.45 -2.47
C GLU A 161 -22.50 -5.80 -1.80
N ASN A 162 -21.53 -6.36 -1.07
CA ASN A 162 -21.67 -7.65 -0.42
C ASN A 162 -22.06 -7.55 1.08
N SER A 163 -22.37 -6.35 1.59
CA SER A 163 -22.72 -6.13 3.00
C SER A 163 -21.66 -6.64 3.99
N ILE A 164 -20.38 -6.50 3.64
CA ILE A 164 -19.25 -6.88 4.49
C ILE A 164 -18.88 -5.68 5.37
N SER A 165 -18.81 -5.90 6.69
CA SER A 165 -18.38 -4.87 7.62
C SER A 165 -16.88 -4.61 7.51
N MET A 166 -16.52 -3.39 7.12
CA MET A 166 -15.14 -2.93 6.94
C MET A 166 -14.95 -1.54 7.56
N PRO A 167 -13.75 -1.17 8.01
CA PRO A 167 -13.46 0.21 8.35
C PRO A 167 -13.34 1.05 7.08
N TYR A 168 -14.19 2.07 6.95
CA TYR A 168 -14.12 3.04 5.85
C TYR A 168 -13.44 4.31 6.34
N LEU A 169 -12.43 4.75 5.62
CA LEU A 169 -11.73 6.01 5.89
C LEU A 169 -12.05 6.99 4.76
N SER A 170 -12.55 8.14 5.12
CA SER A 170 -12.78 9.24 4.18
C SER A 170 -12.20 10.53 4.73
N GLN A 171 -11.87 11.44 3.85
CA GLN A 171 -11.46 12.80 4.19
C GLN A 171 -12.49 13.75 3.60
N GLU A 172 -13.07 14.59 4.45
CA GLU A 172 -13.98 15.64 4.00
C GLU A 172 -13.19 16.70 3.21
N SER A 173 -13.84 17.31 2.23
CA SER A 173 -13.27 18.45 1.52
C SER A 173 -13.01 19.59 2.50
N GLY A 174 -11.82 20.18 2.46
CA GLY A 174 -11.50 21.33 3.32
C GLY A 174 -12.44 22.51 3.04
N ASN A 175 -13.03 23.05 4.09
CA ASN A 175 -13.70 24.34 4.01
C ASN A 175 -12.61 25.42 4.00
N PHE A 176 -12.17 25.84 2.82
CA PHE A 176 -11.35 27.02 2.68
C PHE A 176 -12.30 28.21 2.67
N SER A 177 -12.41 28.93 3.79
CA SER A 177 -12.97 30.29 3.78
C SER A 177 -11.91 31.19 3.14
N ASP A 178 -12.28 31.89 2.06
CA ASP A 178 -11.52 32.97 1.46
C ASP A 178 -11.10 34.05 2.47
#